data_7dac195f6fe6cd7ae3a547995afb17d1
#
_entry.id   7dac195f6fe6cd7ae3a547995afb17d1
#
_cell.length_a   1.000
_cell.length_b   1.000
_cell.length_c   1.000
_cell.angle_alpha   90.00
_cell.angle_beta   90.00
_cell.angle_gamma   90.00
#
_symmetry.space_group_name_H-M   'P 1'
#
loop_
_entity.id
_entity.type
_entity.pdbx_description
1 polymer ?
#
loop_
_entity_poly.entity_id
_entity_poly.type
_entity_poly.pdbx_seq_one_letter_code
_entity_poly.pdbx_strand_id
1 'polypeptide(L)'
;MKYNKSFSKASFILLAVFFFGLVGCNYKTKESKTEDVPVSVEEKSPFFKLSLAQWSLHKKIQNGEMSPLDFAQKASELGFEGIEYVSQLYNEELKKDADPKVAMELLLKTLKEKSETYKVQNVLIMVDGEGDLATLDDTERGETVENHKKWVDAAKYLGCHSIRVNSHGVGTAEEVADAAVKGLSQLSDYAATQGINVLVENHGGYTSNGQWLADVMKRVGKSNCGTLPDFGNFCQTVGYGSINDENCEDPYDIYKGVSELMPFAKAVSAKTYDFDMNGNQPKIDYVKMLGIVKKAGYKGFIGVEYEGANLEEIEGIIATKKLLLSAAKQLN
;
A
#
# COMPACT_ATOMS: atom_id res chain seq x y z
N MET A 1 28.63 -55.14 -27.22
CA MET A 1 30.07 -54.82 -27.27
C MET A 1 30.30 -53.89 -26.09
N LYS A 2 30.61 -54.40 -24.96
CA LYS A 2 31.85 -54.52 -24.16
C LYS A 2 32.89 -53.44 -24.49
N TYR A 3 33.18 -52.52 -23.54
CA TYR A 3 34.43 -52.51 -22.81
C TYR A 3 34.41 -51.55 -21.61
N ASN A 4 34.60 -52.15 -20.44
CA ASN A 4 35.04 -51.55 -19.18
C ASN A 4 36.54 -51.15 -19.24
N LYS A 5 36.97 -50.13 -18.55
CA LYS A 5 38.22 -50.19 -17.78
C LYS A 5 38.26 -49.14 -16.64
N SER A 6 38.47 -49.69 -15.48
CA SER A 6 38.82 -49.19 -14.15
C SER A 6 40.34 -48.93 -14.06
N PHE A 7 40.72 -48.44 -12.88
CA PHE A 7 42.05 -48.23 -12.24
C PHE A 7 42.52 -46.75 -12.18
N SER A 8 43.10 -46.20 -11.12
CA SER A 8 43.66 -46.76 -9.86
C SER A 8 44.04 -45.60 -8.95
N LYS A 9 44.00 -45.87 -7.65
CA LYS A 9 44.49 -45.03 -6.54
C LYS A 9 46.00 -44.94 -6.57
N ALA A 10 46.59 -43.80 -6.12
CA ALA A 10 47.90 -43.76 -5.52
C ALA A 10 48.00 -42.71 -4.41
N SER A 11 48.13 -43.20 -3.20
CA SER A 11 48.57 -42.46 -2.01
C SER A 11 50.08 -42.24 -2.07
N PHE A 12 50.55 -41.06 -1.63
CA PHE A 12 51.94 -40.86 -1.23
C PHE A 12 51.99 -40.12 0.12
N ILE A 13 52.54 -40.85 1.09
CA ILE A 13 53.00 -40.40 2.42
C ILE A 13 54.49 -40.10 2.28
N LEU A 14 54.98 -38.99 2.79
CA LEU A 14 56.39 -38.78 3.23
C LEU A 14 56.40 -37.58 4.17
N LEU A 15 56.61 -37.77 5.37
CA LEU A 15 57.80 -37.88 6.29
C LEU A 15 58.41 -36.52 6.67
N ALA A 16 58.30 -36.28 7.94
CA ALA A 16 58.81 -35.14 8.71
C ALA A 16 60.37 -35.09 8.71
N VAL A 17 60.86 -33.87 8.76
CA VAL A 17 62.24 -33.62 9.34
C VAL A 17 62.12 -32.37 10.23
N PHE A 18 62.42 -32.58 11.50
CA PHE A 18 62.70 -31.57 12.53
C PHE A 18 64.03 -30.91 12.31
N PHE A 19 64.04 -29.58 12.31
CA PHE A 19 65.27 -28.83 12.59
C PHE A 19 65.04 -27.80 13.69
N PHE A 20 65.66 -28.02 14.83
CA PHE A 20 65.79 -27.05 15.91
C PHE A 20 66.94 -26.08 15.56
N GLY A 21 66.62 -24.79 15.58
CA GLY A 21 67.60 -23.72 15.50
C GLY A 21 67.20 -22.61 16.48
N LEU A 22 67.88 -22.59 17.62
CA LEU A 22 67.85 -21.47 18.55
C LEU A 22 68.64 -20.33 17.99
N VAL A 23 68.19 -19.10 17.96
CA VAL A 23 68.96 -17.87 18.20
C VAL A 23 68.05 -16.63 18.34
N GLY A 24 68.19 -15.91 19.45
CA GLY A 24 68.25 -14.44 19.47
C GLY A 24 66.96 -13.66 19.62
N CYS A 25 66.71 -13.28 20.84
CA CYS A 25 65.77 -12.15 21.18
C CYS A 25 66.15 -10.85 20.49
N ASN A 26 65.20 -10.24 19.76
CA ASN A 26 65.17 -8.82 19.56
C ASN A 26 63.74 -8.36 19.69
N TYR A 27 63.40 -7.76 20.82
CA TYR A 27 62.11 -7.14 21.10
C TYR A 27 62.04 -5.84 20.31
N LYS A 28 61.33 -5.86 19.16
CA LYS A 28 60.75 -4.64 18.56
C LYS A 28 59.28 -4.66 18.79
N THR A 29 58.81 -3.76 19.65
CA THR A 29 57.43 -3.38 19.82
C THR A 29 56.85 -3.02 18.48
N LYS A 30 56.00 -3.90 17.91
CA LYS A 30 55.10 -3.55 16.82
C LYS A 30 53.89 -2.87 17.44
N GLU A 31 53.73 -1.60 17.12
CA GLU A 31 52.45 -0.93 17.28
C GLU A 31 51.35 -1.76 16.58
N SER A 32 50.41 -2.24 17.38
CA SER A 32 49.20 -2.88 16.90
C SER A 32 48.37 -1.79 16.18
N LYS A 33 48.44 -1.76 14.86
CA LYS A 33 47.36 -1.11 14.10
C LYS A 33 46.10 -1.93 14.36
N THR A 34 45.22 -1.40 15.19
CA THR A 34 43.82 -1.81 15.19
C THR A 34 43.29 -1.53 13.81
N GLU A 35 43.09 -2.59 12.99
CA GLU A 35 42.25 -2.50 11.81
C GLU A 35 40.83 -2.15 12.32
N ASP A 36 40.39 -0.96 11.99
CA ASP A 36 38.97 -0.59 12.13
C ASP A 36 38.16 -1.56 11.27
N VAL A 37 37.62 -2.59 11.91
CA VAL A 37 36.56 -3.42 11.32
C VAL A 37 35.41 -2.48 11.09
N PRO A 38 34.95 -2.26 9.85
CA PRO A 38 33.79 -1.43 9.63
C PRO A 38 32.62 -2.09 10.37
N VAL A 39 32.12 -1.41 11.40
CA VAL A 39 30.88 -1.79 12.06
C VAL A 39 29.81 -1.72 10.98
N SER A 40 29.34 -2.86 10.53
CA SER A 40 28.16 -2.94 9.68
C SER A 40 27.02 -2.37 10.49
N VAL A 41 26.65 -1.13 10.20
CA VAL A 41 25.40 -0.55 10.73
C VAL A 41 24.29 -1.38 10.10
N GLU A 42 23.70 -2.30 10.87
CA GLU A 42 22.49 -2.98 10.45
C GLU A 42 21.46 -1.89 10.11
N GLU A 43 21.14 -1.74 8.83
CA GLU A 43 20.07 -0.85 8.41
C GLU A 43 18.76 -1.38 9.01
N LYS A 44 18.25 -0.67 10.01
CA LYS A 44 16.94 -1.02 10.59
C LYS A 44 15.88 -0.96 9.51
N SER A 45 15.12 -2.03 9.40
CA SER A 45 13.96 -2.10 8.51
C SER A 45 12.93 -1.02 8.87
N PRO A 46 12.18 -0.48 7.91
CA PRO A 46 11.10 0.44 8.19
C PRO A 46 10.06 -0.19 9.12
N PHE A 47 9.35 0.61 9.90
CA PHE A 47 8.33 0.15 10.85
C PHE A 47 7.02 -0.32 10.17
N PHE A 48 6.94 -0.23 8.86
CA PHE A 48 5.80 -0.60 8.00
C PHE A 48 6.26 -1.49 6.85
N LYS A 49 5.30 -2.11 6.16
CA LYS A 49 5.47 -2.80 4.88
C LYS A 49 5.06 -1.90 3.73
N LEU A 50 5.55 -2.18 2.53
CA LEU A 50 5.21 -1.43 1.32
C LEU A 50 4.23 -2.20 0.45
N SER A 51 3.11 -1.57 0.11
CA SER A 51 2.21 -1.96 -0.97
C SER A 51 2.25 -0.95 -2.12
N LEU A 52 1.83 -1.39 -3.30
CA LEU A 52 1.63 -0.53 -4.46
C LEU A 52 0.12 -0.38 -4.68
N ALA A 53 -0.37 0.85 -4.71
CA ALA A 53 -1.72 1.17 -5.16
C ALA A 53 -1.78 1.12 -6.69
N GLN A 54 -2.71 0.33 -7.24
CA GLN A 54 -2.85 0.14 -8.69
C GLN A 54 -3.17 1.45 -9.42
N TRP A 55 -3.78 2.40 -8.72
CA TRP A 55 -4.06 3.73 -9.29
C TRP A 55 -2.80 4.45 -9.78
N SER A 56 -1.64 4.19 -9.18
CA SER A 56 -0.35 4.70 -9.66
C SER A 56 0.00 4.31 -11.10
N LEU A 57 -0.72 3.33 -11.68
CA LEU A 57 -0.54 2.82 -13.06
C LEU A 57 -1.78 3.04 -13.92
N HIS A 58 -2.72 3.90 -13.46
CA HIS A 58 -4.02 4.04 -14.11
C HIS A 58 -3.93 4.55 -15.56
N LYS A 59 -3.01 5.47 -15.86
CA LYS A 59 -2.84 6.03 -17.22
C LYS A 59 -2.37 4.94 -18.18
N LYS A 60 -1.35 4.14 -17.80
CA LYS A 60 -0.85 3.03 -18.62
C LYS A 60 -1.91 1.95 -18.85
N ILE A 61 -2.73 1.68 -17.84
CA ILE A 61 -3.82 0.70 -17.96
C ILE A 61 -4.94 1.25 -18.85
N GLN A 62 -5.39 2.47 -18.60
CA GLN A 62 -6.49 3.10 -19.38
C GLN A 62 -6.12 3.35 -20.83
N ASN A 63 -4.84 3.65 -21.12
CA ASN A 63 -4.33 3.84 -22.48
C ASN A 63 -4.02 2.50 -23.20
N GLY A 64 -4.18 1.36 -22.54
CA GLY A 64 -3.90 0.04 -23.09
C GLY A 64 -2.42 -0.31 -23.23
N GLU A 65 -1.53 0.47 -22.62
CA GLU A 65 -0.08 0.21 -22.59
C GLU A 65 0.28 -0.92 -21.62
N MET A 66 -0.61 -1.21 -20.66
CA MET A 66 -0.44 -2.25 -19.66
C MET A 66 -1.78 -2.95 -19.39
N SER A 67 -1.79 -4.27 -19.34
CA SER A 67 -2.96 -5.01 -18.87
C SER A 67 -3.12 -4.87 -17.35
N PRO A 68 -4.34 -4.61 -16.81
CA PRO A 68 -4.56 -4.61 -15.37
C PRO A 68 -4.22 -5.96 -14.72
N LEU A 69 -4.24 -7.06 -15.49
CA LEU A 69 -3.88 -8.41 -15.04
C LEU A 69 -2.37 -8.58 -14.79
N ASP A 70 -1.53 -7.67 -15.29
CA ASP A 70 -0.07 -7.72 -15.08
C ASP A 70 0.38 -6.91 -13.86
N PHE A 71 -0.56 -6.38 -13.09
CA PHE A 71 -0.27 -5.54 -11.93
C PHE A 71 0.59 -6.25 -10.87
N ALA A 72 0.26 -7.49 -10.50
CA ALA A 72 1.03 -8.27 -9.53
C ALA A 72 2.48 -8.50 -9.97
N GLN A 73 2.69 -8.76 -11.26
CA GLN A 73 4.02 -8.87 -11.86
C GLN A 73 4.79 -7.55 -11.71
N LYS A 74 4.17 -6.44 -12.12
CA LYS A 74 4.81 -5.12 -12.07
C LYS A 74 5.17 -4.71 -10.65
N ALA A 75 4.28 -4.93 -9.68
CA ALA A 75 4.57 -4.66 -8.27
C ALA A 75 5.75 -5.49 -7.74
N SER A 76 5.82 -6.77 -8.09
CA SER A 76 6.95 -7.65 -7.73
C SER A 76 8.26 -7.17 -8.36
N GLU A 77 8.27 -6.82 -9.66
CA GLU A 77 9.44 -6.26 -10.36
C GLU A 77 9.96 -4.97 -9.71
N LEU A 78 9.05 -4.15 -9.18
CA LEU A 78 9.37 -2.91 -8.46
C LEU A 78 9.72 -3.16 -6.98
N GLY A 79 9.70 -4.42 -6.53
CA GLY A 79 10.08 -4.84 -5.18
C GLY A 79 9.10 -4.41 -4.10
N PHE A 80 7.79 -4.47 -4.39
CA PHE A 80 6.72 -4.31 -3.39
C PHE A 80 6.35 -5.67 -2.78
N GLU A 81 5.99 -5.66 -1.49
CA GLU A 81 5.54 -6.85 -0.76
C GLU A 81 4.02 -7.07 -0.89
N GLY A 82 3.26 -5.99 -1.12
CA GLY A 82 1.81 -6.00 -1.21
C GLY A 82 1.27 -5.19 -2.38
N ILE A 83 0.01 -5.47 -2.73
CA ILE A 83 -0.72 -4.79 -3.81
C ILE A 83 -2.13 -4.41 -3.36
N GLU A 84 -2.59 -3.27 -3.87
CA GLU A 84 -3.91 -2.70 -3.61
C GLU A 84 -4.61 -2.50 -4.96
N TYR A 85 -5.61 -3.32 -5.20
CA TYR A 85 -6.36 -3.32 -6.46
C TYR A 85 -7.31 -2.12 -6.55
N VAL A 86 -7.65 -1.70 -7.78
CA VAL A 86 -8.68 -0.68 -8.05
C VAL A 86 -9.76 -1.30 -8.93
N SER A 87 -10.98 -1.40 -8.40
CA SER A 87 -12.10 -2.13 -9.02
C SER A 87 -12.41 -1.67 -10.44
N GLN A 88 -12.47 -0.37 -10.66
CA GLN A 88 -12.83 0.22 -11.95
C GLN A 88 -11.83 -0.06 -13.09
N LEU A 89 -10.57 -0.38 -12.77
CA LEU A 89 -9.56 -0.73 -13.77
C LEU A 89 -9.81 -2.12 -14.38
N TYR A 90 -10.73 -2.91 -13.83
CA TYR A 90 -11.12 -4.23 -14.33
C TYR A 90 -12.45 -4.23 -15.09
N ASN A 91 -13.06 -3.08 -15.33
CA ASN A 91 -14.37 -2.99 -15.99
C ASN A 91 -14.39 -3.68 -17.38
N GLU A 92 -13.30 -3.58 -18.15
CA GLU A 92 -13.22 -4.25 -19.44
C GLU A 92 -13.02 -5.78 -19.30
N GLU A 93 -12.34 -6.22 -18.24
CA GLU A 93 -12.21 -7.65 -17.94
C GLU A 93 -13.57 -8.26 -17.55
N LEU A 94 -14.37 -7.53 -16.77
CA LEU A 94 -15.70 -7.95 -16.32
C LEU A 94 -16.75 -7.97 -17.44
N LYS A 95 -16.47 -7.35 -18.60
CA LYS A 95 -17.35 -7.39 -19.79
C LYS A 95 -17.02 -8.55 -20.73
N LYS A 96 -15.97 -9.33 -20.47
CA LYS A 96 -15.53 -10.42 -21.37
C LYS A 96 -16.44 -11.64 -21.37
N ASP A 97 -17.30 -11.79 -20.36
CA ASP A 97 -18.35 -12.81 -20.33
C ASP A 97 -19.72 -12.14 -20.19
N ALA A 98 -20.73 -12.74 -20.82
CA ALA A 98 -22.10 -12.25 -20.76
C ALA A 98 -22.76 -12.48 -19.39
N ASP A 99 -22.28 -13.46 -18.62
CA ASP A 99 -22.68 -13.69 -17.24
C ASP A 99 -21.70 -12.94 -16.29
N PRO A 100 -22.15 -11.88 -15.60
CA PRO A 100 -21.29 -11.10 -14.71
C PRO A 100 -20.67 -11.93 -13.59
N LYS A 101 -21.32 -13.01 -13.16
CA LYS A 101 -20.81 -13.89 -12.12
C LYS A 101 -19.63 -14.71 -12.63
N VAL A 102 -19.77 -15.28 -13.83
CA VAL A 102 -18.68 -16.02 -14.50
C VAL A 102 -17.50 -15.09 -14.78
N ALA A 103 -17.76 -13.88 -15.28
CA ALA A 103 -16.72 -12.87 -15.50
C ALA A 103 -15.93 -12.57 -14.23
N MET A 104 -16.63 -12.36 -13.10
CA MET A 104 -15.99 -12.11 -11.80
C MET A 104 -15.18 -13.31 -11.33
N GLU A 105 -15.70 -14.53 -11.41
CA GLU A 105 -14.98 -15.75 -11.01
C GLU A 105 -13.68 -15.94 -11.81
N LEU A 106 -13.73 -15.72 -13.13
CA LEU A 106 -12.54 -15.81 -14.00
C LEU A 106 -11.49 -14.73 -13.66
N LEU A 107 -11.95 -13.49 -13.45
CA LEU A 107 -11.09 -12.39 -13.05
C LEU A 107 -10.38 -12.72 -11.73
N LEU A 108 -11.13 -13.07 -10.69
CA LEU A 108 -10.58 -13.35 -9.36
C LEU A 108 -9.61 -14.53 -9.35
N LYS A 109 -9.92 -15.58 -10.11
CA LYS A 109 -9.01 -16.72 -10.29
C LYS A 109 -7.67 -16.24 -10.89
N THR A 110 -7.74 -15.45 -11.97
CA THR A 110 -6.54 -14.92 -12.63
C THR A 110 -5.71 -14.04 -11.71
N LEU A 111 -6.35 -13.11 -10.96
CA LEU A 111 -5.66 -12.22 -10.02
C LEU A 111 -4.96 -13.01 -8.90
N LYS A 112 -5.64 -14.03 -8.36
CA LYS A 112 -5.07 -14.88 -7.32
C LYS A 112 -3.86 -15.66 -7.83
N GLU A 113 -3.97 -16.32 -8.98
CA GLU A 113 -2.86 -17.04 -9.60
C GLU A 113 -1.65 -16.13 -9.87
N LYS A 114 -1.91 -14.90 -10.34
CA LYS A 114 -0.84 -13.90 -10.58
C LYS A 114 -0.18 -13.47 -9.27
N SER A 115 -0.93 -13.12 -8.23
CA SER A 115 -0.35 -12.69 -6.94
C SER A 115 0.46 -13.81 -6.28
N GLU A 116 0.01 -15.06 -6.36
CA GLU A 116 0.74 -16.23 -5.87
C GLU A 116 2.03 -16.47 -6.68
N THR A 117 1.96 -16.38 -8.01
CA THR A 117 3.11 -16.57 -8.91
C THR A 117 4.20 -15.54 -8.64
N TYR A 118 3.84 -14.27 -8.49
CA TYR A 118 4.78 -13.18 -8.27
C TYR A 118 5.06 -12.90 -6.79
N LYS A 119 4.47 -13.68 -5.88
CA LYS A 119 4.72 -13.66 -4.42
C LYS A 119 4.48 -12.29 -3.79
N VAL A 120 3.40 -11.62 -4.19
CA VAL A 120 2.93 -10.38 -3.59
C VAL A 120 1.66 -10.64 -2.79
N GLN A 121 1.53 -9.99 -1.63
CA GLN A 121 0.34 -10.12 -0.79
C GLN A 121 -0.79 -9.24 -1.35
N ASN A 122 -1.99 -9.80 -1.50
CA ASN A 122 -3.20 -9.02 -1.77
C ASN A 122 -3.60 -8.28 -0.47
N VAL A 123 -3.57 -6.94 -0.49
CA VAL A 123 -3.78 -6.12 0.71
C VAL A 123 -5.23 -5.69 0.83
N LEU A 124 -5.74 -5.00 -0.18
CA LEU A 124 -7.11 -4.51 -0.24
C LEU A 124 -7.59 -4.31 -1.69
N ILE A 125 -8.88 -4.05 -1.84
CA ILE A 125 -9.50 -3.59 -3.09
C ILE A 125 -10.06 -2.19 -2.85
N MET A 126 -9.63 -1.20 -3.63
CA MET A 126 -10.25 0.12 -3.70
C MET A 126 -11.48 0.01 -4.58
N VAL A 127 -12.66 0.28 -4.02
CA VAL A 127 -13.95 0.13 -4.68
C VAL A 127 -14.44 1.50 -5.12
N ASP A 128 -14.53 1.68 -6.43
CA ASP A 128 -15.02 2.90 -7.06
C ASP A 128 -16.16 2.58 -8.05
N GLY A 129 -17.09 3.53 -8.23
CA GLY A 129 -18.15 3.41 -9.23
C GLY A 129 -19.36 2.58 -8.82
N GLU A 130 -19.48 2.19 -7.54
CA GLU A 130 -20.59 1.37 -7.04
C GLU A 130 -21.70 2.20 -6.34
N GLY A 131 -21.62 3.53 -6.40
CA GLY A 131 -22.53 4.47 -5.77
C GLY A 131 -21.98 5.07 -4.47
N ASP A 132 -22.73 6.01 -3.90
CA ASP A 132 -22.33 6.80 -2.74
C ASP A 132 -22.95 6.25 -1.44
N LEU A 133 -22.12 5.76 -0.52
CA LEU A 133 -22.55 5.18 0.75
C LEU A 133 -23.17 6.20 1.72
N ALA A 134 -23.01 7.49 1.46
CA ALA A 134 -23.60 8.57 2.24
C ALA A 134 -24.69 9.35 1.49
N THR A 135 -25.26 8.77 0.42
CA THR A 135 -26.47 9.34 -0.19
C THR A 135 -27.62 9.42 0.81
N LEU A 136 -28.41 10.52 0.75
CA LEU A 136 -29.49 10.75 1.71
C LEU A 136 -30.72 9.87 1.47
N ASP A 137 -30.92 9.43 0.22
CA ASP A 137 -32.00 8.51 -0.12
C ASP A 137 -31.74 7.11 0.44
N ASP A 138 -32.65 6.60 1.27
CA ASP A 138 -32.48 5.30 1.94
C ASP A 138 -32.51 4.13 0.95
N THR A 139 -33.25 4.24 -0.17
CA THR A 139 -33.34 3.20 -1.21
C THR A 139 -32.06 3.14 -2.01
N GLU A 140 -31.62 4.28 -2.54
CA GLU A 140 -30.38 4.40 -3.28
C GLU A 140 -29.17 3.95 -2.43
N ARG A 141 -29.12 4.35 -1.16
CA ARG A 141 -28.07 3.88 -0.23
C ARG A 141 -28.11 2.38 -0.02
N GLY A 142 -29.31 1.79 0.07
CA GLY A 142 -29.47 0.33 0.15
C GLY A 142 -28.95 -0.38 -1.09
N GLU A 143 -29.24 0.12 -2.29
CA GLU A 143 -28.72 -0.40 -3.56
C GLU A 143 -27.19 -0.27 -3.63
N THR A 144 -26.66 0.88 -3.20
CA THR A 144 -25.20 1.09 -3.10
C THR A 144 -24.55 0.06 -2.20
N VAL A 145 -25.11 -0.23 -1.03
CA VAL A 145 -24.59 -1.27 -0.13
C VAL A 145 -24.58 -2.64 -0.83
N GLU A 146 -25.67 -3.00 -1.53
CA GLU A 146 -25.72 -4.27 -2.28
C GLU A 146 -24.66 -4.33 -3.37
N ASN A 147 -24.43 -3.24 -4.10
CA ASN A 147 -23.41 -3.18 -5.16
C ASN A 147 -21.99 -3.42 -4.63
N HIS A 148 -21.69 -2.98 -3.40
CA HIS A 148 -20.37 -3.16 -2.78
C HIS A 148 -20.13 -4.60 -2.30
N LYS A 149 -21.18 -5.41 -2.03
CA LYS A 149 -21.02 -6.76 -1.46
C LYS A 149 -20.19 -7.68 -2.33
N LYS A 150 -20.34 -7.60 -3.66
CA LYS A 150 -19.51 -8.39 -4.59
C LYS A 150 -18.01 -8.17 -4.41
N TRP A 151 -17.61 -6.94 -4.03
CA TRP A 151 -16.20 -6.61 -3.78
C TRP A 151 -15.72 -7.05 -2.40
N VAL A 152 -16.62 -7.14 -1.41
CA VAL A 152 -16.33 -7.80 -0.13
C VAL A 152 -16.04 -9.28 -0.36
N ASP A 153 -16.86 -9.95 -1.17
CA ASP A 153 -16.66 -11.37 -1.51
C ASP A 153 -15.38 -11.58 -2.32
N ALA A 154 -15.09 -10.67 -3.27
CA ALA A 154 -13.85 -10.64 -4.03
C ALA A 154 -12.62 -10.49 -3.12
N ALA A 155 -12.66 -9.56 -2.17
CA ALA A 155 -11.59 -9.34 -1.20
C ALA A 155 -11.32 -10.60 -0.36
N LYS A 156 -12.38 -11.27 0.10
CA LYS A 156 -12.24 -12.56 0.81
C LYS A 156 -11.59 -13.62 -0.07
N TYR A 157 -12.04 -13.78 -1.31
CA TYR A 157 -11.50 -14.78 -2.24
C TYR A 157 -10.01 -14.57 -2.51
N LEU A 158 -9.59 -13.31 -2.70
CA LEU A 158 -8.19 -12.94 -2.94
C LEU A 158 -7.32 -13.00 -1.68
N GLY A 159 -7.92 -13.06 -0.48
CA GLY A 159 -7.20 -13.02 0.79
C GLY A 159 -6.80 -11.60 1.21
N CYS A 160 -7.46 -10.57 0.69
CA CYS A 160 -7.34 -9.21 1.16
C CYS A 160 -7.89 -9.08 2.59
N HIS A 161 -7.37 -8.11 3.35
CA HIS A 161 -7.93 -7.86 4.70
C HIS A 161 -9.06 -6.83 4.70
N SER A 162 -9.23 -6.06 3.61
CA SER A 162 -10.17 -4.93 3.55
C SER A 162 -10.65 -4.66 2.13
N ILE A 163 -11.75 -3.94 2.06
CA ILE A 163 -12.07 -3.06 0.92
C ILE A 163 -11.92 -1.61 1.36
N ARG A 164 -11.50 -0.71 0.46
CA ARG A 164 -11.59 0.74 0.62
C ARG A 164 -12.79 1.24 -0.16
N VAL A 165 -13.57 2.10 0.45
CA VAL A 165 -14.78 2.69 -0.12
C VAL A 165 -14.76 4.21 -0.02
N ASN A 166 -15.53 4.87 -0.89
CA ASN A 166 -15.85 6.28 -0.77
C ASN A 166 -17.12 6.45 0.07
N SER A 167 -17.25 7.59 0.75
CA SER A 167 -18.45 7.93 1.53
C SER A 167 -18.88 9.35 1.19
N HIS A 168 -19.20 9.55 -0.09
CA HIS A 168 -19.72 10.80 -0.61
C HIS A 168 -21.24 10.91 -0.37
N GLY A 169 -21.71 12.15 -0.32
CA GLY A 169 -23.12 12.49 -0.23
C GLY A 169 -23.32 13.98 -0.44
N VAL A 170 -24.55 14.38 -0.79
CA VAL A 170 -24.95 15.77 -1.04
C VAL A 170 -25.97 16.17 0.02
N GLY A 171 -25.68 17.23 0.79
CA GLY A 171 -26.50 17.73 1.88
C GLY A 171 -25.67 18.51 2.89
N THR A 172 -26.23 18.79 4.06
CA THR A 172 -25.49 19.37 5.18
C THR A 172 -24.52 18.33 5.78
N ALA A 173 -23.48 18.80 6.46
CA ALA A 173 -22.49 17.91 7.07
C ALA A 173 -23.09 16.88 8.02
N GLU A 174 -24.17 17.24 8.76
CA GLU A 174 -24.85 16.33 9.68
C GLU A 174 -25.70 15.30 8.93
N GLU A 175 -26.48 15.72 7.92
CA GLU A 175 -27.29 14.81 7.11
C GLU A 175 -26.43 13.76 6.40
N VAL A 176 -25.30 14.19 5.81
CA VAL A 176 -24.37 13.29 5.15
C VAL A 176 -23.67 12.38 6.16
N ALA A 177 -23.34 12.87 7.38
CA ALA A 177 -22.79 12.03 8.42
C ALA A 177 -23.78 10.94 8.89
N ASP A 178 -25.08 11.31 9.06
CA ASP A 178 -26.15 10.36 9.40
C ASP A 178 -26.31 9.26 8.34
N ALA A 179 -26.29 9.65 7.08
CA ALA A 179 -26.36 8.73 5.95
C ALA A 179 -25.13 7.82 5.87
N ALA A 180 -23.92 8.39 6.03
CA ALA A 180 -22.67 7.65 6.07
C ALA A 180 -22.66 6.58 7.17
N VAL A 181 -23.11 6.95 8.38
CA VAL A 181 -23.19 6.00 9.51
C VAL A 181 -24.11 4.83 9.15
N LYS A 182 -25.25 5.07 8.51
CA LYS A 182 -26.18 4.01 8.09
C LYS A 182 -25.56 3.10 7.01
N GLY A 183 -25.05 3.69 5.92
CA GLY A 183 -24.48 2.93 4.80
C GLY A 183 -23.26 2.12 5.21
N LEU A 184 -22.31 2.73 5.93
CA LEU A 184 -21.11 2.06 6.43
C LEU A 184 -21.45 0.97 7.45
N SER A 185 -22.46 1.18 8.32
CA SER A 185 -22.88 0.16 9.28
C SER A 185 -23.45 -1.07 8.58
N GLN A 186 -24.32 -0.88 7.57
CA GLN A 186 -24.91 -1.98 6.82
C GLN A 186 -23.86 -2.77 6.03
N LEU A 187 -22.95 -2.07 5.33
CA LEU A 187 -21.87 -2.72 4.59
C LEU A 187 -20.92 -3.45 5.52
N SER A 188 -20.57 -2.84 6.68
CA SER A 188 -19.67 -3.46 7.67
C SER A 188 -20.28 -4.69 8.32
N ASP A 189 -21.61 -4.74 8.51
CA ASP A 189 -22.29 -5.94 9.01
C ASP A 189 -22.14 -7.11 8.04
N TYR A 190 -22.34 -6.87 6.75
CA TYR A 190 -22.08 -7.88 5.73
C TYR A 190 -20.61 -8.29 5.69
N ALA A 191 -19.70 -7.31 5.64
CA ALA A 191 -18.26 -7.54 5.56
C ALA A 191 -17.72 -8.33 6.77
N ALA A 192 -18.29 -8.12 7.97
CA ALA A 192 -17.95 -8.88 9.17
C ALA A 192 -18.22 -10.39 9.00
N THR A 193 -19.28 -10.78 8.28
CA THR A 193 -19.59 -12.20 8.01
C THR A 193 -18.53 -12.85 7.12
N GLN A 194 -17.78 -12.05 6.36
CA GLN A 194 -16.71 -12.49 5.48
C GLN A 194 -15.31 -12.32 6.11
N GLY A 195 -15.21 -11.69 7.29
CA GLY A 195 -13.93 -11.37 7.93
C GLY A 195 -13.17 -10.22 7.25
N ILE A 196 -13.88 -9.34 6.53
CA ILE A 196 -13.32 -8.22 5.77
C ILE A 196 -13.60 -6.91 6.51
N ASN A 197 -12.63 -5.97 6.48
CA ASN A 197 -12.85 -4.61 6.95
C ASN A 197 -13.37 -3.71 5.83
N VAL A 198 -14.13 -2.69 6.21
CA VAL A 198 -14.57 -1.59 5.35
C VAL A 198 -13.81 -0.34 5.76
N LEU A 199 -13.02 0.22 4.86
CA LEU A 199 -12.18 1.39 5.13
C LEU A 199 -12.67 2.58 4.32
N VAL A 200 -12.84 3.72 4.99
CA VAL A 200 -13.14 4.98 4.30
C VAL A 200 -11.85 5.76 4.11
N GLU A 201 -11.60 6.20 2.88
CA GLU A 201 -10.53 7.12 2.55
C GLU A 201 -11.03 8.57 2.71
N ASN A 202 -10.16 9.47 3.17
CA ASN A 202 -10.36 10.89 2.97
C ASN A 202 -10.16 11.20 1.47
N HIS A 203 -11.25 11.51 0.74
CA HIS A 203 -11.25 11.51 -0.73
C HIS A 203 -12.19 12.58 -1.31
N GLY A 204 -12.10 13.81 -0.80
CA GLY A 204 -12.92 14.95 -1.22
C GLY A 204 -14.15 15.20 -0.32
N GLY A 205 -14.74 16.36 -0.46
CA GLY A 205 -15.91 16.78 0.30
C GLY A 205 -15.70 16.65 1.81
N TYR A 206 -16.74 16.22 2.50
CA TYR A 206 -16.68 16.05 3.97
C TYR A 206 -15.67 15.02 4.44
N THR A 207 -15.34 14.00 3.62
CA THR A 207 -14.36 12.98 4.00
C THR A 207 -12.93 13.56 4.09
N SER A 208 -12.64 14.65 3.39
CA SER A 208 -11.38 15.40 3.48
C SER A 208 -11.25 16.23 4.76
N ASN A 209 -12.31 16.30 5.59
CA ASN A 209 -12.24 16.87 6.93
C ASN A 209 -11.99 15.73 7.93
N GLY A 210 -10.75 15.64 8.44
CA GLY A 210 -10.35 14.54 9.33
C GLY A 210 -11.22 14.41 10.58
N GLN A 211 -11.61 15.55 11.20
CA GLN A 211 -12.49 15.54 12.37
C GLN A 211 -13.88 14.98 12.04
N TRP A 212 -14.47 15.41 10.92
CA TRP A 212 -15.78 14.92 10.49
C TRP A 212 -15.75 13.40 10.26
N LEU A 213 -14.75 12.91 9.51
CA LEU A 213 -14.64 11.48 9.22
C LEU A 213 -14.35 10.66 10.50
N ALA A 214 -13.51 11.17 11.39
CA ALA A 214 -13.26 10.52 12.68
C ALA A 214 -14.54 10.43 13.54
N ASP A 215 -15.40 11.44 13.52
CA ASP A 215 -16.68 11.42 14.24
C ASP A 215 -17.66 10.44 13.61
N VAL A 216 -17.72 10.33 12.27
CA VAL A 216 -18.46 9.26 11.59
C VAL A 216 -17.98 7.88 12.03
N MET A 217 -16.66 7.63 12.08
CA MET A 217 -16.10 6.35 12.54
C MET A 217 -16.49 6.01 13.98
N LYS A 218 -16.45 6.98 14.89
CA LYS A 218 -16.92 6.81 16.29
C LYS A 218 -18.40 6.42 16.34
N ARG A 219 -19.24 7.05 15.53
CA ARG A 219 -20.68 6.78 15.47
C ARG A 219 -21.00 5.42 14.87
N VAL A 220 -20.26 4.98 13.84
CA VAL A 220 -20.36 3.62 13.29
C VAL A 220 -19.97 2.58 14.35
N GLY A 221 -18.90 2.80 15.10
CA GLY A 221 -18.52 2.02 16.28
C GLY A 221 -18.23 0.54 16.05
N LYS A 222 -18.00 0.11 14.79
CA LYS A 222 -17.73 -1.29 14.43
C LYS A 222 -16.23 -1.54 14.30
N SER A 223 -15.75 -2.63 14.90
CA SER A 223 -14.32 -2.99 14.90
C SER A 223 -13.75 -3.26 13.50
N ASN A 224 -14.59 -3.66 12.54
CA ASN A 224 -14.23 -3.90 11.16
C ASN A 224 -14.53 -2.70 10.22
N CYS A 225 -14.98 -1.55 10.76
CA CYS A 225 -15.05 -0.29 10.03
C CYS A 225 -13.89 0.61 10.48
N GLY A 226 -13.21 1.25 9.54
CA GLY A 226 -12.05 2.08 9.85
C GLY A 226 -11.73 3.05 8.72
N THR A 227 -10.51 3.60 8.76
CA THR A 227 -10.03 4.55 7.77
C THR A 227 -8.84 4.02 7.00
N LEU A 228 -8.65 4.59 5.81
CA LEU A 228 -7.43 4.56 5.03
C LEU A 228 -6.98 6.03 4.88
N PRO A 229 -6.20 6.60 5.83
CA PRO A 229 -5.70 7.95 5.70
C PRO A 229 -4.81 8.09 4.48
N ASP A 230 -5.19 8.96 3.54
CA ASP A 230 -4.39 9.39 2.41
C ASP A 230 -3.67 10.70 2.75
N PHE A 231 -2.40 10.83 2.34
CA PHE A 231 -1.57 12.00 2.71
C PHE A 231 -1.87 13.25 1.92
N GLY A 232 -2.55 13.14 0.77
CA GLY A 232 -2.77 14.23 -0.17
C GLY A 232 -4.21 14.62 -0.43
N ASN A 233 -5.20 13.84 0.02
CA ASN A 233 -6.61 14.07 -0.31
C ASN A 233 -7.33 14.85 0.79
N PHE A 234 -6.87 16.08 1.07
CA PHE A 234 -7.40 16.95 2.14
C PHE A 234 -8.04 18.25 1.64
N CYS A 235 -8.41 18.33 0.36
CA CYS A 235 -9.18 19.45 -0.16
C CYS A 235 -10.67 19.16 -0.10
N GLN A 236 -11.44 20.02 0.60
CA GLN A 236 -12.88 19.84 0.81
C GLN A 236 -13.73 20.31 -0.38
N THR A 237 -13.17 21.13 -1.30
CA THR A 237 -13.92 21.78 -2.38
C THR A 237 -13.75 21.15 -3.76
N VAL A 238 -12.80 20.22 -3.90
CA VAL A 238 -12.58 19.53 -5.19
C VAL A 238 -12.96 18.05 -5.09
N GLY A 239 -13.32 17.47 -6.18
CA GLY A 239 -13.80 16.07 -6.29
C GLY A 239 -12.85 15.10 -5.64
N TYR A 240 -12.19 14.35 -5.66
CA TYR A 240 -11.30 13.43 -4.98
C TYR A 240 -10.32 14.02 -3.95
N GLY A 241 -10.45 15.31 -3.61
CA GLY A 241 -9.79 15.93 -2.46
C GLY A 241 -8.32 16.27 -2.62
N SER A 242 -7.76 16.24 -3.83
CA SER A 242 -6.35 16.52 -4.06
C SER A 242 -5.95 17.92 -3.60
N ILE A 243 -4.98 18.02 -2.67
CA ILE A 243 -4.37 19.33 -2.29
C ILE A 243 -3.51 19.92 -3.41
N ASN A 244 -3.25 19.13 -4.46
CA ASN A 244 -2.49 19.60 -5.63
C ASN A 244 -3.37 20.20 -6.72
N ASP A 245 -4.69 20.07 -6.61
CA ASP A 245 -5.64 20.73 -7.51
C ASP A 245 -5.55 22.23 -7.35
N GLU A 246 -5.45 22.96 -8.47
CA GLU A 246 -5.39 24.44 -8.48
C GLU A 246 -6.68 25.11 -8.05
N ASN A 247 -7.82 24.39 -8.12
CA ASN A 247 -9.14 24.84 -7.68
C ASN A 247 -9.41 24.52 -6.21
N CYS A 248 -8.44 24.07 -5.46
CA CYS A 248 -8.62 23.81 -4.04
C CYS A 248 -8.73 25.12 -3.25
N GLU A 249 -9.95 25.49 -2.85
CA GLU A 249 -10.23 26.72 -2.09
C GLU A 249 -10.27 26.49 -0.57
N ASP A 250 -10.51 25.26 -0.10
CA ASP A 250 -10.63 24.94 1.32
C ASP A 250 -9.82 23.67 1.68
N PRO A 251 -8.48 23.78 1.79
CA PRO A 251 -7.62 22.68 2.22
C PRO A 251 -7.69 22.49 3.74
N TYR A 252 -7.97 21.26 4.18
CA TYR A 252 -7.81 20.87 5.59
C TYR A 252 -6.33 20.65 5.92
N ASP A 253 -5.91 20.89 7.17
CA ASP A 253 -4.53 20.60 7.61
C ASP A 253 -4.26 19.09 7.52
N ILE A 254 -3.38 18.70 6.60
CA ILE A 254 -3.06 17.30 6.29
C ILE A 254 -2.50 16.53 7.50
N TYR A 255 -1.68 17.18 8.33
CA TYR A 255 -1.08 16.54 9.50
C TYR A 255 -2.08 16.36 10.63
N LYS A 256 -2.93 17.36 10.83
CA LYS A 256 -4.06 17.29 11.76
C LYS A 256 -5.02 16.18 11.31
N GLY A 257 -5.41 16.18 10.02
CA GLY A 257 -6.33 15.20 9.45
C GLY A 257 -5.82 13.76 9.59
N VAL A 258 -4.57 13.50 9.20
CA VAL A 258 -3.99 12.16 9.39
C VAL A 258 -3.95 11.80 10.88
N SER A 259 -3.59 12.73 11.77
CA SER A 259 -3.59 12.46 13.23
C SER A 259 -4.97 12.08 13.77
N GLU A 260 -6.04 12.67 13.24
CA GLU A 260 -7.43 12.40 13.61
C GLU A 260 -7.94 11.06 13.10
N LEU A 261 -7.46 10.64 11.91
CA LEU A 261 -7.86 9.41 11.24
C LEU A 261 -7.08 8.17 11.71
N MET A 262 -5.81 8.35 12.12
CA MET A 262 -4.94 7.23 12.53
C MET A 262 -5.50 6.32 13.62
N PRO A 263 -6.30 6.77 14.62
CA PRO A 263 -6.91 5.88 15.61
C PRO A 263 -7.84 4.80 15.00
N PHE A 264 -8.34 5.03 13.80
CA PHE A 264 -9.24 4.12 13.08
C PHE A 264 -8.54 3.43 11.89
N ALA A 265 -7.29 3.78 11.61
CA ALA A 265 -6.59 3.35 10.41
C ALA A 265 -6.27 1.84 10.42
N LYS A 266 -6.56 1.19 9.29
CA LYS A 266 -6.19 -0.22 9.02
C LYS A 266 -5.36 -0.36 7.75
N ALA A 267 -5.26 0.69 6.95
CA ALA A 267 -4.35 0.90 5.83
C ALA A 267 -3.95 2.38 5.80
N VAL A 268 -2.95 2.74 5.02
CA VAL A 268 -2.47 4.12 4.85
C VAL A 268 -2.05 4.30 3.40
N SER A 269 -2.47 5.40 2.75
CA SER A 269 -2.02 5.77 1.40
C SER A 269 -0.98 6.89 1.46
N ALA A 270 0.20 6.60 0.91
CA ALA A 270 1.26 7.59 0.73
C ALA A 270 1.16 8.24 -0.65
N LYS A 271 0.16 9.12 -0.79
CA LYS A 271 -0.04 9.93 -1.98
C LYS A 271 1.16 10.82 -2.24
N THR A 272 1.64 10.82 -3.48
CA THR A 272 2.62 11.77 -3.97
C THR A 272 2.17 12.37 -5.29
N TYR A 273 2.63 13.59 -5.51
CA TYR A 273 2.49 14.35 -6.74
C TYR A 273 3.86 14.59 -7.36
N ASP A 274 4.07 15.74 -7.98
CA ASP A 274 5.36 16.11 -8.54
C ASP A 274 6.42 16.39 -7.47
N PHE A 275 7.63 15.94 -7.73
CA PHE A 275 8.77 16.07 -6.83
C PHE A 275 9.57 17.34 -7.13
N ASP A 276 10.20 17.91 -6.09
CA ASP A 276 11.23 18.92 -6.24
C ASP A 276 12.56 18.32 -6.76
N MET A 277 13.54 19.17 -7.05
CA MET A 277 14.87 18.74 -7.53
C MET A 277 15.63 17.85 -6.54
N ASN A 278 15.23 17.83 -5.28
CA ASN A 278 15.83 17.00 -4.22
C ASN A 278 15.08 15.69 -4.00
N GLY A 279 13.97 15.47 -4.72
CA GLY A 279 13.13 14.29 -4.59
C GLY A 279 12.17 14.35 -3.40
N ASN A 280 11.82 15.53 -2.90
CA ASN A 280 10.82 15.74 -1.86
C ASN A 280 9.48 16.14 -2.45
N GLN A 281 8.42 15.98 -1.65
CA GLN A 281 7.10 16.52 -1.96
C GLN A 281 7.00 17.96 -1.48
N PRO A 282 6.76 18.95 -2.35
CA PRO A 282 6.73 20.36 -1.94
C PRO A 282 5.65 20.70 -0.92
N LYS A 283 4.52 19.97 -0.94
CA LYS A 283 3.36 20.23 -0.07
C LYS A 283 3.26 19.27 1.14
N ILE A 284 4.05 18.19 1.17
CA ILE A 284 3.95 17.14 2.19
C ILE A 284 5.34 16.85 2.75
N ASP A 285 5.59 17.19 4.01
CA ASP A 285 6.78 16.76 4.74
C ASP A 285 6.61 15.29 5.16
N TYR A 286 7.26 14.39 4.46
CA TYR A 286 7.14 12.95 4.66
C TYR A 286 7.75 12.46 5.98
N VAL A 287 8.76 13.14 6.51
CA VAL A 287 9.32 12.81 7.84
C VAL A 287 8.29 13.13 8.93
N LYS A 288 7.69 14.31 8.88
CA LYS A 288 6.63 14.72 9.79
C LYS A 288 5.41 13.79 9.67
N MET A 289 4.98 13.48 8.45
CA MET A 289 3.83 12.63 8.18
C MET A 289 4.03 11.20 8.70
N LEU A 290 5.15 10.56 8.38
CA LEU A 290 5.48 9.23 8.90
C LEU A 290 5.72 9.23 10.42
N GLY A 291 6.16 10.35 10.98
CA GLY A 291 6.25 10.54 12.43
C GLY A 291 4.89 10.39 13.12
N ILE A 292 3.82 10.94 12.52
CA ILE A 292 2.43 10.79 12.99
C ILE A 292 1.99 9.33 12.92
N VAL A 293 2.21 8.68 11.76
CA VAL A 293 1.86 7.27 11.54
C VAL A 293 2.59 6.35 12.53
N LYS A 294 3.90 6.58 12.75
CA LYS A 294 4.71 5.83 13.72
C LYS A 294 4.24 6.04 15.15
N LYS A 295 3.93 7.28 15.54
CA LYS A 295 3.42 7.63 16.88
C LYS A 295 2.08 6.95 17.16
N ALA A 296 1.23 6.75 16.16
CA ALA A 296 -0.02 6.01 16.28
C ALA A 296 0.19 4.50 16.47
N GLY A 297 1.42 3.99 16.38
CA GLY A 297 1.75 2.57 16.53
C GLY A 297 1.42 1.72 15.30
N TYR A 298 1.18 2.32 14.14
CA TYR A 298 0.86 1.61 12.92
C TYR A 298 2.07 0.80 12.41
N LYS A 299 1.80 -0.44 11.98
CA LYS A 299 2.83 -1.38 11.48
C LYS A 299 2.37 -2.15 10.23
N GLY A 300 1.23 -1.74 9.66
CA GLY A 300 0.64 -2.37 8.47
C GLY A 300 1.34 -1.97 7.18
N PHE A 301 0.62 -2.14 6.08
CA PHE A 301 1.06 -1.69 4.78
C PHE A 301 0.83 -0.18 4.60
N ILE A 302 1.80 0.50 4.00
CA ILE A 302 1.64 1.85 3.45
C ILE A 302 1.66 1.70 1.93
N GLY A 303 0.56 2.05 1.29
CA GLY A 303 0.38 2.02 -0.15
C GLY A 303 1.11 3.18 -0.82
N VAL A 304 1.97 2.90 -1.77
CA VAL A 304 2.56 3.90 -2.66
C VAL A 304 1.53 4.28 -3.70
N GLU A 305 1.16 5.56 -3.75
CA GLU A 305 0.22 6.09 -4.73
C GLU A 305 0.75 7.39 -5.34
N TYR A 306 1.22 7.29 -6.60
CA TYR A 306 1.75 8.42 -7.36
C TYR A 306 0.71 8.96 -8.33
N GLU A 307 0.47 10.27 -8.28
CA GLU A 307 -0.44 11.02 -9.16
C GLU A 307 0.18 12.29 -9.75
N GLY A 308 1.51 12.34 -9.83
CA GLY A 308 2.18 13.48 -10.47
C GLY A 308 2.03 13.51 -12.00
N ALA A 309 2.43 14.63 -12.58
CA ALA A 309 2.36 14.87 -14.02
C ALA A 309 3.74 14.93 -14.69
N ASN A 310 4.80 15.19 -13.92
CA ASN A 310 6.13 15.46 -14.48
C ASN A 310 6.99 14.21 -14.68
N LEU A 311 6.68 13.10 -14.01
CA LEU A 311 7.36 11.81 -14.18
C LEU A 311 6.41 10.79 -14.80
N GLU A 312 6.96 9.87 -15.56
CA GLU A 312 6.25 8.65 -15.95
C GLU A 312 5.84 7.86 -14.71
N GLU A 313 4.70 7.16 -14.76
CA GLU A 313 4.11 6.46 -13.59
C GLU A 313 5.11 5.54 -12.88
N ILE A 314 5.91 4.78 -13.62
CA ILE A 314 6.93 3.89 -13.04
C ILE A 314 8.01 4.68 -12.31
N GLU A 315 8.48 5.78 -12.88
CA GLU A 315 9.49 6.66 -12.28
C GLU A 315 8.94 7.33 -11.01
N GLY A 316 7.70 7.79 -11.06
CA GLY A 316 6.99 8.37 -9.91
C GLY A 316 6.81 7.37 -8.76
N ILE A 317 6.43 6.12 -9.06
CA ILE A 317 6.34 5.03 -8.08
C ILE A 317 7.70 4.79 -7.39
N ILE A 318 8.77 4.72 -8.18
CA ILE A 318 10.13 4.51 -7.65
C ILE A 318 10.55 5.69 -6.78
N ALA A 319 10.26 6.93 -7.20
CA ALA A 319 10.55 8.15 -6.44
C ALA A 319 9.78 8.17 -5.11
N THR A 320 8.49 7.84 -5.11
CA THR A 320 7.66 7.75 -3.91
C THR A 320 8.20 6.71 -2.92
N LYS A 321 8.52 5.50 -3.42
CA LYS A 321 9.13 4.44 -2.60
C LYS A 321 10.44 4.91 -1.97
N LYS A 322 11.30 5.57 -2.73
CA LYS A 322 12.58 6.12 -2.24
C LYS A 322 12.35 7.18 -1.16
N LEU A 323 11.40 8.09 -1.36
CA LEU A 323 11.06 9.13 -0.39
C LEU A 323 10.56 8.52 0.93
N LEU A 324 9.63 7.56 0.87
CA LEU A 324 9.12 6.84 2.04
C LEU A 324 10.23 6.17 2.84
N LEU A 325 11.10 5.42 2.17
CA LEU A 325 12.20 4.71 2.83
C LEU A 325 13.22 5.69 3.43
N SER A 326 13.52 6.79 2.73
CA SER A 326 14.41 7.84 3.24
C SER A 326 13.84 8.54 4.48
N ALA A 327 12.54 8.88 4.47
CA ALA A 327 11.87 9.48 5.61
C ALA A 327 11.79 8.51 6.81
N ALA A 328 11.54 7.21 6.56
CA ALA A 328 11.52 6.19 7.61
C ALA A 328 12.89 6.03 8.31
N LYS A 329 14.01 6.11 7.55
CA LYS A 329 15.37 6.06 8.13
C LYS A 329 15.64 7.20 9.10
N GLN A 330 15.08 8.38 8.87
CA GLN A 330 15.24 9.54 9.76
C GLN A 330 14.45 9.40 11.08
N LEU A 331 13.51 8.47 11.14
CA LEU A 331 12.67 8.20 12.30
C LEU A 331 13.16 6.99 13.15
N ASN A 332 14.15 6.24 12.68
CA ASN A 332 14.74 5.09 13.36
C ASN A 332 15.95 5.49 14.23
#